data_ec36023df2f51386b6e1bfa05f9132df
#
_entry.id   ec36023df2f51386b6e1bfa05f9132df
#
_cell.length_a   1.000
_cell.length_b   1.000
_cell.length_c   1.000
_cell.angle_alpha   90.00
_cell.angle_beta   90.00
_cell.angle_gamma   90.00
#
_symmetry.space_group_name_H-M   'P 1'
#
loop_
_entity.id
_entity.type
_entity.pdbx_description
1 polymer ?
#
loop_
_entity_poly.entity_id
_entity_poly.type
_entity_poly.pdbx_seq_one_letter_code
_entity_poly.pdbx_strand_id
1 'polypeptide(L)'
;MIQWSEQQQMIQKMVRDFVEKEVVPQLDDIEYNGVPPYDILRKLIKTFGMDIMAQQSFEKQLAREKAIAAGDTVEEKTKTGPSAMAGEEAAMRMIPIIEICKHAQGLVTAMGVSMGLAGGAIMSKGTIDQKERWALPLLTLEKVGAWAISEPNAGSDAFGQMKTLARRDGNGGYIINGSKTWITNGPFADTIILICKLDEEGVPADQRKIVSFILDSGMEGLEQSKPFKKMGIGSSPTGELFLSDVKVGADRLLGGSEDSYGRSGAKGTFMQERAGVAAMALGMVERALQLSIQYANDRVQFGRAIGQNQLIQLKLAKMEVARTNLQNMVFRYIEMTAAGQQMTLAEASAMKLYAAQAAMDVATEAVQIHGGYGYMRESRVEQLMRDAKILQIYAGTDEMQIIAIARDLLSRQ
;
A
#
# COMPACT_ATOMS: atom_id res chain seq x y z
N MET A 1 -13.98 17.42 -9.37
CA MET A 1 -13.99 16.51 -10.56
C MET A 1 -15.19 15.59 -10.42
N ILE A 2 -16.03 15.53 -11.45
CA ILE A 2 -17.25 14.70 -11.40
C ILE A 2 -17.03 13.37 -12.15
N GLN A 3 -16.13 13.37 -13.12
CA GLN A 3 -15.78 12.21 -13.96
C GLN A 3 -14.34 12.33 -14.47
N TRP A 4 -13.78 11.22 -14.92
CA TRP A 4 -12.47 11.19 -15.55
C TRP A 4 -12.46 12.02 -16.84
N SER A 5 -11.38 12.78 -17.09
CA SER A 5 -11.16 13.46 -18.38
C SER A 5 -10.99 12.42 -19.51
N GLU A 6 -11.11 12.84 -20.77
CA GLU A 6 -10.91 11.94 -21.92
C GLU A 6 -9.53 11.29 -21.89
N GLN A 7 -8.48 12.03 -21.54
CA GLN A 7 -7.13 11.49 -21.40
C GLN A 7 -7.05 10.46 -20.28
N GLN A 8 -7.66 10.72 -19.13
CA GLN A 8 -7.71 9.78 -18.00
C GLN A 8 -8.50 8.52 -18.33
N GLN A 9 -9.62 8.65 -19.10
CA GLN A 9 -10.39 7.50 -19.59
C GLN A 9 -9.57 6.64 -20.56
N MET A 10 -8.77 7.27 -21.43
CA MET A 10 -7.87 6.52 -22.32
C MET A 10 -6.83 5.72 -21.54
N ILE A 11 -6.22 6.32 -20.52
CA ILE A 11 -5.27 5.62 -19.65
C ILE A 11 -5.94 4.50 -18.87
N GLN A 12 -7.14 4.78 -18.34
CA GLN A 12 -7.94 3.76 -17.66
C GLN A 12 -8.19 2.56 -18.58
N LYS A 13 -8.54 2.81 -19.86
CA LYS A 13 -8.72 1.75 -20.84
C LYS A 13 -7.42 0.99 -21.11
N MET A 14 -6.30 1.68 -21.29
CA MET A 14 -5.00 1.04 -21.52
C MET A 14 -4.59 0.13 -20.36
N VAL A 15 -4.79 0.58 -19.12
CA VAL A 15 -4.50 -0.25 -17.92
C VAL A 15 -5.44 -1.45 -17.85
N ARG A 16 -6.72 -1.26 -18.14
CA ARG A 16 -7.71 -2.34 -18.20
C ARG A 16 -7.32 -3.39 -19.24
N ASP A 17 -7.00 -2.96 -20.44
CA ASP A 17 -6.59 -3.86 -21.54
C ASP A 17 -5.33 -4.65 -21.17
N PHE A 18 -4.37 -4.03 -20.47
CA PHE A 18 -3.21 -4.73 -19.93
C PHE A 18 -3.60 -5.77 -18.86
N VAL A 19 -4.45 -5.40 -17.92
CA VAL A 19 -4.90 -6.29 -16.84
C VAL A 19 -5.62 -7.51 -17.42
N GLU A 20 -6.56 -7.30 -18.33
CA GLU A 20 -7.31 -8.39 -18.97
C GLU A 20 -6.40 -9.32 -19.80
N LYS A 21 -5.39 -8.76 -20.48
CA LYS A 21 -4.50 -9.54 -21.34
C LYS A 21 -3.37 -10.24 -20.59
N GLU A 22 -2.79 -9.59 -19.58
CA GLU A 22 -1.54 -10.04 -18.97
C GLU A 22 -1.72 -10.55 -17.54
N VAL A 23 -2.67 -9.98 -16.76
CA VAL A 23 -2.88 -10.36 -15.35
C VAL A 23 -3.93 -11.48 -15.24
N VAL A 24 -5.10 -11.31 -15.88
CA VAL A 24 -6.23 -12.24 -15.76
C VAL A 24 -5.85 -13.67 -16.12
N PRO A 25 -5.08 -13.96 -17.18
CA PRO A 25 -4.67 -15.33 -17.50
C PRO A 25 -3.77 -16.00 -16.45
N GLN A 26 -3.11 -15.22 -15.60
CA GLN A 26 -2.16 -15.71 -14.58
C GLN A 26 -2.75 -15.64 -13.15
N LEU A 27 -4.04 -15.29 -12.99
CA LEU A 27 -4.64 -15.09 -11.67
C LEU A 27 -4.53 -16.33 -10.77
N ASP A 28 -4.77 -17.51 -11.29
CA ASP A 28 -4.68 -18.73 -10.49
C ASP A 28 -3.26 -19.01 -10.00
N ASP A 29 -2.28 -18.71 -10.83
CA ASP A 29 -0.86 -18.90 -10.50
C ASP A 29 -0.43 -17.95 -9.38
N ILE A 30 -0.77 -16.67 -9.49
CA ILE A 30 -0.35 -15.66 -8.52
C ILE A 30 -1.21 -15.65 -7.25
N GLU A 31 -2.50 -16.04 -7.34
CA GLU A 31 -3.41 -16.01 -6.18
C GLU A 31 -3.44 -17.33 -5.40
N TYR A 32 -3.26 -18.47 -6.07
CA TYR A 32 -3.44 -19.79 -5.45
C TYR A 32 -2.22 -20.70 -5.53
N ASN A 33 -1.41 -20.62 -6.59
CA ASN A 33 -0.29 -21.52 -6.81
C ASN A 33 1.05 -21.00 -6.27
N GLY A 34 1.05 -19.78 -5.69
CA GLY A 34 2.22 -19.21 -5.02
C GLY A 34 3.30 -18.67 -5.96
N VAL A 35 2.97 -18.43 -7.22
CA VAL A 35 3.88 -17.77 -8.16
C VAL A 35 4.08 -16.31 -7.70
N PRO A 36 5.32 -15.85 -7.49
CA PRO A 36 5.57 -14.48 -7.07
C PRO A 36 5.13 -13.47 -8.15
N PRO A 37 4.54 -12.32 -7.78
CA PRO A 37 3.93 -11.39 -8.73
C PRO A 37 4.92 -10.45 -9.44
N TYR A 38 6.21 -10.54 -9.14
CA TYR A 38 7.16 -9.48 -9.50
C TYR A 38 7.42 -9.37 -10.99
N ASP A 39 7.37 -10.48 -11.75
CA ASP A 39 7.61 -10.44 -13.20
C ASP A 39 6.47 -9.72 -13.92
N ILE A 40 5.22 -9.96 -13.52
CA ILE A 40 4.09 -9.25 -14.10
C ILE A 40 4.07 -7.77 -13.68
N LEU A 41 4.50 -7.44 -12.45
CA LEU A 41 4.66 -6.07 -11.99
C LEU A 41 5.76 -5.34 -12.76
N ARG A 42 6.92 -5.98 -13.02
CA ARG A 42 7.98 -5.43 -13.87
C ARG A 42 7.50 -5.18 -15.29
N LYS A 43 6.71 -6.13 -15.85
CA LYS A 43 6.09 -5.97 -17.18
C LYS A 43 5.14 -4.77 -17.19
N LEU A 44 4.30 -4.60 -16.19
CA LEU A 44 3.41 -3.46 -16.05
C LEU A 44 4.19 -2.14 -16.03
N ILE A 45 5.19 -2.03 -15.16
CA ILE A 45 6.03 -0.83 -15.01
C ILE A 45 6.70 -0.45 -16.34
N LYS A 46 7.29 -1.42 -17.04
CA LYS A 46 7.95 -1.18 -18.35
C LYS A 46 6.94 -0.81 -19.44
N THR A 47 5.78 -1.47 -19.47
CA THR A 47 4.75 -1.21 -20.49
C THR A 47 4.24 0.23 -20.43
N PHE A 48 4.13 0.79 -19.21
CA PHE A 48 3.66 2.16 -19.00
C PHE A 48 4.78 3.18 -18.82
N GLY A 49 6.07 2.79 -18.99
CA GLY A 49 7.21 3.67 -18.85
C GLY A 49 7.40 4.26 -17.45
N MET A 50 6.84 3.61 -16.44
CA MET A 50 6.91 4.07 -15.05
C MET A 50 8.35 4.01 -14.50
N ASP A 51 9.16 3.08 -14.98
CA ASP A 51 10.60 2.97 -14.68
C ASP A 51 11.37 4.19 -15.18
N ILE A 52 11.12 4.61 -16.42
CA ILE A 52 11.74 5.80 -17.02
C ILE A 52 11.33 7.05 -16.25
N MET A 53 10.05 7.20 -15.92
CA MET A 53 9.55 8.33 -15.14
C MET A 53 10.14 8.36 -13.73
N ALA A 54 10.26 7.19 -13.08
CA ALA A 54 10.88 7.06 -11.77
C ALA A 54 12.36 7.47 -11.81
N GLN A 55 13.10 6.99 -12.81
CA GLN A 55 14.50 7.34 -13.01
C GLN A 55 14.69 8.85 -13.22
N GLN A 56 13.92 9.47 -14.11
CA GLN A 56 14.00 10.92 -14.37
C GLN A 56 13.68 11.75 -13.12
N SER A 57 12.64 11.33 -12.37
CA SER A 57 12.28 12.01 -11.12
C SER A 57 13.37 11.85 -10.06
N PHE A 58 13.95 10.67 -9.94
CA PHE A 58 15.06 10.37 -9.03
C PHE A 58 16.28 11.22 -9.36
N GLU A 59 16.74 11.22 -10.61
CA GLU A 59 17.91 11.99 -11.05
C GLU A 59 17.73 13.49 -10.79
N LYS A 60 16.55 14.04 -11.10
CA LYS A 60 16.22 15.45 -10.85
C LYS A 60 16.23 15.80 -9.36
N GLN A 61 15.67 14.93 -8.51
CA GLN A 61 15.67 15.15 -7.06
C GLN A 61 17.09 15.06 -6.50
N LEU A 62 17.87 14.05 -6.91
CA LEU A 62 19.22 13.81 -6.43
C LEU A 62 20.17 14.95 -6.84
N ALA A 63 20.10 15.42 -8.10
CA ALA A 63 20.87 16.56 -8.58
C ALA A 63 20.58 17.82 -7.75
N ARG A 64 19.30 18.06 -7.43
CA ARG A 64 18.90 19.18 -6.58
C ARG A 64 19.48 19.08 -5.17
N GLU A 65 19.41 17.91 -4.55
CA GLU A 65 19.94 17.69 -3.20
C GLU A 65 21.46 17.83 -3.15
N LYS A 66 22.17 17.36 -4.19
CA LYS A 66 23.62 17.55 -4.33
C LYS A 66 24.01 19.02 -4.48
N ALA A 67 23.26 19.78 -5.27
CA ALA A 67 23.49 21.22 -5.44
C ALA A 67 23.30 21.97 -4.10
N ILE A 68 22.24 21.65 -3.35
CA ILE A 68 22.02 22.22 -2.00
C ILE A 68 23.17 21.87 -1.06
N ALA A 69 23.63 20.63 -1.06
CA ALA A 69 24.76 20.18 -0.23
C ALA A 69 26.06 20.85 -0.61
N ALA A 70 26.25 21.23 -1.89
CA ALA A 70 27.41 22.00 -2.39
C ALA A 70 27.32 23.51 -2.06
N GLY A 71 26.20 23.99 -1.50
CA GLY A 71 26.00 25.41 -1.16
C GLY A 71 25.40 26.25 -2.29
N ASP A 72 24.95 25.62 -3.37
CA ASP A 72 24.28 26.30 -4.48
C ASP A 72 22.90 26.83 -4.07
N THR A 73 22.58 28.02 -4.56
CA THR A 73 21.23 28.58 -4.39
C THR A 73 20.28 27.87 -5.36
N VAL A 74 19.50 26.91 -4.85
CA VAL A 74 18.45 26.26 -5.63
C VAL A 74 17.12 26.94 -5.34
N GLU A 75 16.39 27.34 -6.38
CA GLU A 75 15.04 27.89 -6.20
C GLU A 75 14.21 26.94 -5.31
N GLU A 76 13.76 27.45 -4.16
CA GLU A 76 12.78 26.73 -3.37
C GLU A 76 11.57 26.48 -4.25
N LYS A 77 11.22 25.21 -4.47
CA LYS A 77 9.87 24.92 -4.94
C LYS A 77 8.94 25.49 -3.87
N THR A 78 8.33 26.63 -4.18
CA THR A 78 7.24 27.18 -3.37
C THR A 78 6.24 26.04 -3.15
N LYS A 79 6.29 25.46 -1.97
CA LYS A 79 5.30 24.47 -1.54
C LYS A 79 3.96 25.20 -1.52
N THR A 80 2.96 24.57 -2.16
CA THR A 80 1.56 24.84 -1.92
C THR A 80 0.97 26.10 -2.56
N GLY A 81 0.81 26.02 -3.88
CA GLY A 81 -0.29 26.72 -4.56
C GLY A 81 -1.13 25.69 -5.31
N PRO A 82 -2.35 26.04 -5.72
CA PRO A 82 -3.15 25.19 -6.60
C PRO A 82 -2.35 24.79 -7.84
N SER A 83 -2.30 23.49 -8.15
CA SER A 83 -1.58 22.96 -9.31
C SER A 83 -2.41 21.89 -10.00
N ALA A 84 -2.92 22.22 -11.19
CA ALA A 84 -3.63 21.25 -12.02
C ALA A 84 -2.76 20.01 -12.30
N MET A 85 -1.45 20.19 -12.47
CA MET A 85 -0.50 19.09 -12.67
C MET A 85 -0.46 18.13 -11.46
N ALA A 86 -0.50 18.64 -10.23
CA ALA A 86 -0.55 17.78 -9.04
C ALA A 86 -1.83 16.95 -8.97
N GLY A 87 -2.96 17.50 -9.42
CA GLY A 87 -4.22 16.77 -9.56
C GLY A 87 -4.15 15.69 -10.63
N GLU A 88 -3.56 16.01 -11.79
CA GLU A 88 -3.34 15.01 -12.86
C GLU A 88 -2.41 13.88 -12.37
N GLU A 89 -1.30 14.18 -11.73
CA GLU A 89 -0.41 13.17 -11.15
C GLU A 89 -1.11 12.30 -10.12
N ALA A 90 -2.00 12.87 -9.30
CA ALA A 90 -2.81 12.10 -8.35
C ALA A 90 -3.79 11.18 -9.07
N ALA A 91 -4.50 11.66 -10.10
CA ALA A 91 -5.40 10.85 -10.91
C ALA A 91 -4.65 9.70 -11.59
N MET A 92 -3.48 10.00 -12.18
CA MET A 92 -2.63 9.01 -12.86
C MET A 92 -2.13 7.92 -11.93
N ARG A 93 -2.00 8.18 -10.63
CA ARG A 93 -1.70 7.17 -9.62
C ARG A 93 -2.92 6.34 -9.22
N MET A 94 -4.11 6.96 -9.12
CA MET A 94 -5.32 6.28 -8.67
C MET A 94 -5.91 5.34 -9.73
N ILE A 95 -5.86 5.71 -11.00
CA ILE A 95 -6.44 4.92 -12.10
C ILE A 95 -5.87 3.49 -12.18
N PRO A 96 -4.54 3.27 -12.21
CA PRO A 96 -3.98 1.92 -12.21
C PRO A 96 -4.37 1.11 -10.98
N ILE A 97 -4.41 1.73 -9.80
CA ILE A 97 -4.84 1.08 -8.56
C ILE A 97 -6.25 0.54 -8.71
N ILE A 98 -7.19 1.38 -9.20
CA ILE A 98 -8.59 0.99 -9.40
C ILE A 98 -8.69 -0.19 -10.38
N GLU A 99 -8.06 -0.09 -11.56
CA GLU A 99 -8.20 -1.12 -12.60
C GLU A 99 -7.53 -2.46 -12.22
N ILE A 100 -6.38 -2.44 -11.56
CA ILE A 100 -5.71 -3.66 -11.09
C ILE A 100 -6.53 -4.32 -9.98
N CYS A 101 -7.07 -3.54 -9.03
CA CYS A 101 -7.85 -4.06 -7.90
C CYS A 101 -9.21 -4.66 -8.30
N LYS A 102 -9.63 -4.51 -9.54
CA LYS A 102 -10.79 -5.28 -10.08
C LYS A 102 -10.50 -6.79 -10.13
N HIS A 103 -9.24 -7.20 -10.17
CA HIS A 103 -8.85 -8.59 -10.37
C HIS A 103 -7.82 -9.11 -9.36
N ALA A 104 -6.81 -8.30 -9.00
CA ALA A 104 -5.67 -8.74 -8.19
C ALA A 104 -5.17 -7.62 -7.26
N GLN A 105 -5.87 -7.41 -6.16
CA GLN A 105 -5.51 -6.39 -5.16
C GLN A 105 -4.09 -6.57 -4.62
N GLY A 106 -3.64 -7.81 -4.47
CA GLY A 106 -2.31 -8.12 -3.94
C GLY A 106 -1.16 -7.54 -4.76
N LEU A 107 -1.33 -7.39 -6.09
CA LEU A 107 -0.34 -6.74 -6.96
C LEU A 107 -0.10 -5.29 -6.53
N VAL A 108 -1.17 -4.54 -6.28
CA VAL A 108 -1.07 -3.14 -5.82
C VAL A 108 -0.41 -3.07 -4.45
N THR A 109 -0.73 -4.00 -3.54
CA THR A 109 -0.12 -4.08 -2.22
C THR A 109 1.38 -4.36 -2.31
N ALA A 110 1.80 -5.36 -3.10
CA ALA A 110 3.20 -5.72 -3.27
C ALA A 110 4.02 -4.57 -3.91
N MET A 111 3.49 -3.96 -4.97
CA MET A 111 4.11 -2.82 -5.64
C MET A 111 4.19 -1.59 -4.72
N GLY A 112 3.10 -1.27 -4.01
CA GLY A 112 3.01 -0.13 -3.12
C GLY A 112 3.99 -0.21 -1.94
N VAL A 113 4.19 -1.40 -1.38
CA VAL A 113 5.19 -1.59 -0.31
C VAL A 113 6.61 -1.44 -0.84
N SER A 114 6.93 -1.99 -2.00
CA SER A 114 8.28 -1.87 -2.56
C SER A 114 8.62 -0.43 -2.94
N MET A 115 7.83 0.16 -3.83
CA MET A 115 8.10 1.49 -4.38
C MET A 115 7.73 2.61 -3.40
N GLY A 116 6.54 2.52 -2.80
CA GLY A 116 5.96 3.58 -1.98
C GLY A 116 6.49 3.59 -0.55
N LEU A 117 6.48 2.45 0.15
CA LEU A 117 6.91 2.41 1.55
C LEU A 117 8.43 2.30 1.66
N ALA A 118 9.05 1.29 1.07
CA ALA A 118 10.50 1.08 1.18
C ALA A 118 11.28 2.13 0.38
N GLY A 119 11.03 2.24 -0.92
CA GLY A 119 11.68 3.23 -1.78
C GLY A 119 11.37 4.67 -1.34
N GLY A 120 10.10 4.95 -1.00
CA GLY A 120 9.68 6.26 -0.50
C GLY A 120 10.32 6.66 0.82
N ALA A 121 10.55 5.74 1.76
CA ALA A 121 11.26 6.02 3.01
C ALA A 121 12.71 6.46 2.73
N ILE A 122 13.41 5.76 1.84
CA ILE A 122 14.78 6.13 1.45
C ILE A 122 14.79 7.48 0.74
N MET A 123 13.88 7.71 -0.21
CA MET A 123 13.80 8.99 -0.93
C MET A 123 13.51 10.18 0.00
N SER A 124 12.67 9.98 1.02
CA SER A 124 12.26 11.08 1.91
C SER A 124 13.28 11.38 3.01
N LYS A 125 14.04 10.39 3.47
CA LYS A 125 14.88 10.49 4.67
C LYS A 125 16.30 9.99 4.50
N GLY A 126 16.59 9.24 3.44
CA GLY A 126 17.93 8.73 3.18
C GLY A 126 18.94 9.85 2.90
N THR A 127 20.19 9.60 3.24
CA THR A 127 21.32 10.42 2.77
C THR A 127 21.46 10.30 1.25
N ILE A 128 22.23 11.18 0.62
CA ILE A 128 22.52 11.13 -0.82
C ILE A 128 23.07 9.74 -1.19
N ASP A 129 24.06 9.24 -0.45
CA ASP A 129 24.67 7.92 -0.68
C ASP A 129 23.66 6.78 -0.55
N GLN A 130 22.76 6.86 0.45
CA GLN A 130 21.71 5.87 0.63
C GLN A 130 20.70 5.88 -0.52
N LYS A 131 20.33 7.06 -1.02
CA LYS A 131 19.45 7.20 -2.18
C LYS A 131 20.08 6.61 -3.44
N GLU A 132 21.34 6.92 -3.69
CA GLU A 132 22.09 6.39 -4.84
C GLU A 132 22.21 4.87 -4.80
N ARG A 133 22.47 4.31 -3.61
CA ARG A 133 22.69 2.87 -3.46
C ARG A 133 21.42 2.04 -3.51
N TRP A 134 20.32 2.51 -2.93
CA TRP A 134 19.15 1.65 -2.70
C TRP A 134 17.83 2.15 -3.29
N ALA A 135 17.65 3.48 -3.53
CA ALA A 135 16.32 3.97 -3.86
C ALA A 135 15.89 3.62 -5.28
N LEU A 136 16.72 3.89 -6.30
CA LEU A 136 16.32 3.72 -7.69
C LEU A 136 15.89 2.27 -8.03
N PRO A 137 16.66 1.23 -7.63
CA PRO A 137 16.25 -0.15 -7.90
C PRO A 137 14.89 -0.54 -7.30
N LEU A 138 14.51 0.06 -6.16
CA LEU A 138 13.20 -0.14 -5.54
C LEU A 138 12.09 0.60 -6.29
N LEU A 139 12.35 1.82 -6.73
CA LEU A 139 11.38 2.65 -7.46
C LEU A 139 11.09 2.11 -8.87
N THR A 140 12.02 1.37 -9.45
CA THR A 140 11.87 0.71 -10.75
C THR A 140 11.43 -0.77 -10.64
N LEU A 141 11.28 -1.29 -9.41
CA LEU A 141 11.05 -2.72 -9.14
C LEU A 141 12.13 -3.67 -9.72
N GLU A 142 13.31 -3.15 -10.07
CA GLU A 142 14.48 -3.98 -10.35
C GLU A 142 14.79 -4.85 -9.12
N LYS A 143 14.75 -4.23 -7.93
CA LYS A 143 14.78 -4.89 -6.63
C LYS A 143 13.45 -4.76 -5.92
N VAL A 144 13.12 -5.79 -5.14
CA VAL A 144 11.91 -5.85 -4.32
C VAL A 144 12.19 -5.28 -2.94
N GLY A 145 11.37 -4.34 -2.48
CA GLY A 145 11.46 -3.74 -1.17
C GLY A 145 10.43 -4.27 -0.18
N ALA A 146 10.82 -4.33 1.10
CA ALA A 146 9.91 -4.56 2.22
C ALA A 146 10.04 -3.46 3.28
N TRP A 147 8.95 -3.24 4.03
CA TRP A 147 8.88 -2.28 5.12
C TRP A 147 8.45 -3.00 6.40
N ALA A 148 9.38 -3.19 7.34
CA ALA A 148 9.25 -4.12 8.44
C ALA A 148 9.08 -3.39 9.79
N ILE A 149 7.81 -3.22 10.23
CA ILE A 149 7.49 -2.62 11.52
C ILE A 149 6.81 -3.60 12.47
N SER A 150 5.80 -4.35 12.00
CA SER A 150 4.96 -5.21 12.84
C SER A 150 5.74 -6.40 13.41
N GLU A 151 5.40 -6.78 14.65
CA GLU A 151 5.96 -7.93 15.34
C GLU A 151 4.86 -8.89 15.80
N PRO A 152 5.16 -10.15 16.14
CA PRO A 152 4.14 -11.11 16.57
C PRO A 152 3.22 -10.61 17.69
N ASN A 153 3.75 -9.78 18.60
CA ASN A 153 3.01 -9.21 19.73
C ASN A 153 2.79 -7.70 19.64
N ALA A 154 3.08 -7.06 18.48
CA ALA A 154 3.03 -5.61 18.28
C ALA A 154 2.51 -5.25 16.89
N GLY A 155 1.18 -5.34 16.71
CA GLY A 155 0.47 -4.93 15.49
C GLY A 155 -0.05 -3.49 15.61
N SER A 156 -1.24 -3.28 16.19
CA SER A 156 -1.83 -1.93 16.39
C SER A 156 -1.00 -1.07 17.33
N ASP A 157 -0.37 -1.65 18.34
CA ASP A 157 0.59 -0.98 19.22
C ASP A 157 2.04 -1.23 18.78
N ALA A 158 2.31 -1.00 17.48
CA ALA A 158 3.60 -1.30 16.87
C ALA A 158 4.78 -0.64 17.60
N PHE A 159 4.62 0.60 18.06
CA PHE A 159 5.69 1.34 18.74
C PHE A 159 5.80 1.03 20.24
N GLY A 160 4.68 0.79 20.91
CA GLY A 160 4.66 0.54 22.37
C GLY A 160 5.29 -0.82 22.70
N GLN A 161 4.80 -1.87 22.06
CA GLN A 161 5.17 -3.24 22.35
C GLN A 161 6.33 -3.81 21.52
N MET A 162 6.97 -2.98 20.68
CA MET A 162 8.12 -3.38 19.85
C MET A 162 9.26 -3.94 20.69
N LYS A 163 9.75 -5.12 20.32
CA LYS A 163 10.84 -5.84 20.98
C LYS A 163 12.11 -5.96 20.15
N THR A 164 12.04 -5.73 18.83
CA THR A 164 13.25 -5.70 17.99
C THR A 164 14.13 -4.54 18.45
N LEU A 165 15.40 -4.86 18.78
CA LEU A 165 16.36 -3.93 19.34
C LEU A 165 17.60 -3.83 18.47
N ALA A 166 18.12 -2.61 18.34
CA ALA A 166 19.45 -2.32 17.80
C ALA A 166 20.35 -1.83 18.93
N ARG A 167 21.42 -2.51 19.21
CA ARG A 167 22.43 -2.13 20.19
C ARG A 167 23.67 -1.62 19.47
N ARG A 168 24.25 -0.50 19.93
CA ARG A 168 25.53 0.01 19.39
C ARG A 168 26.64 -1.04 19.68
N ASP A 169 27.51 -1.29 18.70
CA ASP A 169 28.58 -2.30 18.81
C ASP A 169 29.88 -1.76 19.43
N GLY A 170 29.93 -0.47 19.73
CA GLY A 170 31.09 0.22 20.24
C GLY A 170 32.11 0.65 19.18
N ASN A 171 31.94 0.23 17.91
CA ASN A 171 32.84 0.55 16.79
C ASN A 171 32.16 1.41 15.71
N GLY A 172 31.06 2.06 16.05
CA GLY A 172 30.28 2.91 15.15
C GLY A 172 29.19 2.17 14.36
N GLY A 173 29.01 0.88 14.59
CA GLY A 173 27.94 0.06 14.01
C GLY A 173 26.89 -0.35 15.03
N TYR A 174 26.01 -1.27 14.59
CA TYR A 174 24.93 -1.80 15.42
C TYR A 174 24.79 -3.31 15.26
N ILE A 175 24.29 -3.95 16.30
CA ILE A 175 23.89 -5.37 16.33
C ILE A 175 22.38 -5.39 16.55
N ILE A 176 21.65 -6.07 15.66
CA ILE A 176 20.19 -6.07 15.66
C ILE A 176 19.65 -7.47 15.96
N ASN A 177 18.74 -7.54 16.92
CA ASN A 177 18.06 -8.77 17.33
C ASN A 177 16.54 -8.56 17.39
N GLY A 178 15.77 -9.56 16.95
CA GLY A 178 14.31 -9.55 17.02
C GLY A 178 13.64 -10.34 15.92
N SER A 179 12.36 -10.09 15.76
CA SER A 179 11.56 -10.71 14.69
C SER A 179 10.49 -9.76 14.20
N LYS A 180 10.15 -9.86 12.92
CA LYS A 180 9.08 -9.10 12.28
C LYS A 180 8.10 -10.07 11.62
N THR A 181 6.80 -9.75 11.66
CA THR A 181 5.75 -10.59 11.07
C THR A 181 4.78 -9.77 10.24
N TRP A 182 4.04 -10.43 9.36
CA TRP A 182 3.11 -9.82 8.41
C TRP A 182 3.81 -8.86 7.42
N ILE A 183 5.07 -9.15 7.09
CA ILE A 183 5.87 -8.27 6.24
C ILE A 183 5.59 -8.59 4.78
N THR A 184 4.85 -7.69 4.12
CA THR A 184 4.63 -7.73 2.67
C THR A 184 5.96 -7.68 1.93
N ASN A 185 6.12 -8.55 0.95
CA ASN A 185 7.34 -8.83 0.21
C ASN A 185 8.47 -9.45 1.07
N GLY A 186 8.35 -9.54 2.41
CA GLY A 186 9.39 -10.03 3.30
C GLY A 186 10.10 -11.29 2.80
N PRO A 187 9.38 -12.33 2.32
CA PRO A 187 9.97 -13.55 1.79
C PRO A 187 10.87 -13.38 0.55
N PHE A 188 10.70 -12.31 -0.21
CA PHE A 188 11.38 -12.09 -1.50
C PHE A 188 12.08 -10.73 -1.58
N ALA A 189 12.08 -9.96 -0.49
CA ALA A 189 12.69 -8.63 -0.51
C ALA A 189 14.20 -8.69 -0.68
N ASP A 190 14.72 -7.92 -1.64
CA ASP A 190 16.15 -7.66 -1.79
C ASP A 190 16.63 -6.62 -0.78
N THR A 191 15.78 -5.62 -0.48
CA THR A 191 16.08 -4.54 0.45
C THR A 191 14.93 -4.35 1.45
N ILE A 192 15.26 -4.23 2.72
CA ILE A 192 14.30 -4.18 3.81
C ILE A 192 14.54 -2.90 4.63
N ILE A 193 13.50 -2.09 4.79
CA ILE A 193 13.49 -1.00 5.77
C ILE A 193 13.01 -1.58 7.09
N LEU A 194 13.94 -1.80 8.00
CA LEU A 194 13.67 -2.34 9.33
C LEU A 194 13.47 -1.21 10.34
N ILE A 195 12.31 -1.19 11.01
CA ILE A 195 12.03 -0.27 12.11
C ILE A 195 12.22 -1.01 13.44
N CYS A 196 13.03 -0.47 14.34
CA CYS A 196 13.29 -1.07 15.64
C CYS A 196 13.50 -0.03 16.73
N LYS A 197 13.63 -0.44 17.97
CA LYS A 197 14.04 0.41 19.09
C LYS A 197 15.55 0.39 19.25
N LEU A 198 16.10 1.53 19.61
CA LEU A 198 17.49 1.61 20.05
C LEU A 198 17.58 1.08 21.49
N ASP A 199 18.54 0.19 21.73
CA ASP A 199 18.83 -0.30 23.09
C ASP A 199 19.69 0.73 23.82
N GLU A 200 19.04 1.48 24.70
CA GLU A 200 19.65 2.55 25.48
C GLU A 200 19.64 2.16 26.96
N GLU A 201 20.83 2.08 27.55
CA GLU A 201 20.99 1.71 28.95
C GLU A 201 20.29 2.71 29.87
N GLY A 202 19.52 2.24 30.84
CA GLY A 202 18.76 3.07 31.77
C GLY A 202 17.49 3.71 31.19
N VAL A 203 17.20 3.55 29.89
CA VAL A 203 15.98 4.09 29.27
C VAL A 203 14.87 3.03 29.25
N PRO A 204 13.69 3.33 29.85
CA PRO A 204 12.53 2.45 29.80
C PRO A 204 12.14 2.08 28.35
N ALA A 205 11.69 0.85 28.14
CA ALA A 205 11.41 0.32 26.79
C ALA A 205 10.39 1.14 25.98
N ASP A 206 9.44 1.81 26.63
CA ASP A 206 8.43 2.68 26.01
C ASP A 206 8.97 4.08 25.63
N GLN A 207 10.11 4.47 26.19
CA GLN A 207 10.77 5.76 25.95
C GLN A 207 11.97 5.66 24.99
N ARG A 208 12.41 4.44 24.64
CA ARG A 208 13.52 4.21 23.72
C ARG A 208 13.25 4.81 22.35
N LYS A 209 14.30 5.35 21.74
CA LYS A 209 14.24 5.91 20.39
C LYS A 209 13.82 4.84 19.37
N ILE A 210 13.00 5.25 18.42
CA ILE A 210 12.71 4.43 17.22
C ILE A 210 13.71 4.82 16.15
N VAL A 211 14.42 3.83 15.64
CA VAL A 211 15.41 3.96 14.57
C VAL A 211 15.06 3.04 13.40
N SER A 212 15.60 3.33 12.25
CA SER A 212 15.37 2.52 11.05
C SER A 212 16.67 2.21 10.33
N PHE A 213 16.78 0.99 9.85
CA PHE A 213 17.95 0.51 9.12
C PHE A 213 17.57 0.00 7.73
N ILE A 214 18.50 0.12 6.80
CA ILE A 214 18.41 -0.46 5.46
C ILE A 214 19.19 -1.78 5.48
N LEU A 215 18.48 -2.91 5.37
CA LEU A 215 19.07 -4.23 5.30
C LEU A 215 18.99 -4.78 3.87
N ASP A 216 19.96 -5.55 3.47
CA ASP A 216 19.91 -6.32 2.22
C ASP A 216 19.65 -7.80 2.52
N SER A 217 18.96 -8.48 1.63
CA SER A 217 18.80 -9.95 1.68
C SER A 217 20.14 -10.64 1.73
N GLY A 218 20.21 -11.76 2.43
CA GLY A 218 21.43 -12.57 2.56
C GLY A 218 22.45 -12.03 3.56
N MET A 219 22.16 -10.96 4.32
CA MET A 219 23.01 -10.54 5.43
C MET A 219 23.07 -11.64 6.48
N GLU A 220 24.26 -11.85 7.07
CA GLU A 220 24.46 -12.81 8.15
C GLU A 220 23.52 -12.52 9.33
N GLY A 221 22.82 -13.54 9.83
CA GLY A 221 21.85 -13.42 10.91
C GLY A 221 20.45 -12.95 10.49
N LEU A 222 20.24 -12.57 9.23
CA LEU A 222 18.92 -12.23 8.69
C LEU A 222 18.33 -13.43 7.95
N GLU A 223 17.20 -13.93 8.43
CA GLU A 223 16.44 -15.01 7.81
C GLU A 223 15.07 -14.50 7.37
N GLN A 224 14.69 -14.80 6.12
CA GLN A 224 13.39 -14.50 5.52
C GLN A 224 12.58 -15.79 5.43
N SER A 225 11.36 -15.82 5.98
CA SER A 225 10.50 -17.00 5.96
C SER A 225 9.95 -17.30 4.56
N LYS A 226 9.36 -18.48 4.39
CA LYS A 226 8.47 -18.76 3.25
C LYS A 226 7.21 -17.91 3.37
N PRO A 227 6.53 -17.62 2.23
CA PRO A 227 5.24 -16.90 2.25
C PRO A 227 4.19 -17.63 3.08
N PHE A 228 3.41 -16.86 3.83
CA PHE A 228 2.24 -17.36 4.53
C PHE A 228 1.14 -17.78 3.56
N LYS A 229 0.41 -18.83 3.92
CA LYS A 229 -0.89 -19.17 3.30
C LYS A 229 -1.96 -18.31 3.95
N LYS A 230 -2.43 -17.31 3.23
CA LYS A 230 -3.39 -16.32 3.73
C LYS A 230 -4.80 -16.62 3.24
N MET A 231 -5.81 -15.96 3.85
CA MET A 231 -7.19 -15.98 3.42
C MET A 231 -7.36 -15.39 2.02
N GLY A 232 -6.72 -14.25 1.73
CA GLY A 232 -6.82 -13.51 0.48
C GLY A 232 -5.51 -12.84 0.08
N ILE A 233 -5.56 -12.06 -0.99
CA ILE A 233 -4.41 -11.37 -1.61
C ILE A 233 -3.19 -12.28 -1.75
N GLY A 234 -3.37 -13.46 -2.38
CA GLY A 234 -2.29 -14.42 -2.64
C GLY A 234 -1.13 -13.79 -3.41
N SER A 235 -1.45 -12.93 -4.36
CA SER A 235 -0.51 -12.14 -5.17
C SER A 235 0.29 -11.08 -4.38
N SER A 236 0.14 -11.01 -3.05
CA SER A 236 0.95 -10.19 -2.15
C SER A 236 1.72 -11.08 -1.17
N PRO A 237 2.89 -11.62 -1.52
CA PRO A 237 3.66 -12.48 -0.65
C PRO A 237 3.96 -11.79 0.69
N THR A 238 3.65 -12.45 1.79
CA THR A 238 3.76 -11.89 3.15
C THR A 238 4.41 -12.94 4.04
N GLY A 239 5.34 -12.56 4.91
CA GLY A 239 6.03 -13.51 5.79
C GLY A 239 6.64 -12.86 7.02
N GLU A 240 7.62 -13.56 7.56
CA GLU A 240 8.38 -13.19 8.75
C GLU A 240 9.84 -12.89 8.40
N LEU A 241 10.47 -12.11 9.27
CA LEU A 241 11.90 -11.86 9.28
C LEU A 241 12.42 -12.19 10.68
N PHE A 242 13.51 -12.93 10.73
CA PHE A 242 14.21 -13.27 11.98
C PHE A 242 15.59 -12.62 11.94
N LEU A 243 15.95 -11.96 13.05
CA LEU A 243 17.20 -11.22 13.17
C LEU A 243 17.94 -11.77 14.40
N SER A 244 19.11 -12.37 14.17
CA SER A 244 19.97 -12.96 15.18
C SER A 244 21.38 -12.39 15.01
N ASP A 245 21.72 -11.41 15.85
CA ASP A 245 22.99 -10.69 15.82
C ASP A 245 23.38 -10.10 14.45
N VAL A 246 22.38 -9.55 13.73
CA VAL A 246 22.60 -8.90 12.43
C VAL A 246 23.48 -7.67 12.64
N LYS A 247 24.69 -7.69 12.09
CA LYS A 247 25.66 -6.60 12.18
C LYS A 247 25.47 -5.63 11.02
N VAL A 248 25.35 -4.34 11.33
CA VAL A 248 25.20 -3.26 10.35
C VAL A 248 26.13 -2.08 10.66
N GLY A 249 26.72 -1.50 9.64
CA GLY A 249 27.48 -0.24 9.77
C GLY A 249 26.56 0.97 9.94
N ALA A 250 27.11 2.10 10.33
CA ALA A 250 26.39 3.37 10.45
C ALA A 250 25.82 3.86 9.11
N ASP A 251 26.43 3.45 7.99
CA ASP A 251 25.96 3.75 6.62
C ASP A 251 24.55 3.20 6.33
N ARG A 252 24.12 2.20 7.10
CA ARG A 252 22.80 1.58 6.97
C ARG A 252 21.72 2.19 7.88
N LEU A 253 22.09 3.07 8.82
CA LEU A 253 21.13 3.83 9.61
C LEU A 253 20.44 4.85 8.71
N LEU A 254 19.14 4.70 8.49
CA LEU A 254 18.38 5.50 7.54
C LEU A 254 18.45 7.00 7.90
N GLY A 255 18.99 7.79 6.99
CA GLY A 255 19.21 9.22 7.18
C GLY A 255 20.47 9.57 7.95
N GLY A 256 21.33 8.59 8.27
CA GLY A 256 22.65 8.78 8.89
C GLY A 256 22.63 9.25 10.35
N SER A 257 21.45 9.36 10.97
CA SER A 257 21.28 9.81 12.37
C SER A 257 20.15 9.06 13.05
N GLU A 258 20.31 8.78 14.34
CA GLU A 258 19.31 8.11 15.17
C GLU A 258 18.02 8.94 15.37
N ASP A 259 18.03 10.21 14.98
CA ASP A 259 16.89 11.12 15.04
C ASP A 259 16.21 11.36 13.68
N SER A 260 16.74 10.78 12.58
CA SER A 260 16.30 11.07 11.21
C SER A 260 14.93 10.47 10.87
N TYR A 261 14.67 9.22 11.25
CA TYR A 261 13.44 8.50 10.91
C TYR A 261 12.87 7.79 12.15
N GLY A 262 12.20 8.58 13.01
CA GLY A 262 11.52 8.09 14.19
C GLY A 262 10.01 7.91 13.97
N ARG A 263 9.23 7.95 15.06
CA ARG A 263 7.76 7.81 15.04
C ARG A 263 7.06 8.74 14.05
N SER A 264 7.52 9.97 13.91
CA SER A 264 6.89 10.96 13.02
C SER A 264 7.06 10.61 11.54
N GLY A 265 8.21 10.10 11.14
CA GLY A 265 8.45 9.64 9.78
C GLY A 265 7.54 8.48 9.39
N ALA A 266 7.44 7.46 10.24
CA ALA A 266 6.56 6.32 10.03
C ALA A 266 5.06 6.72 9.99
N LYS A 267 4.63 7.68 10.82
CA LYS A 267 3.24 8.19 10.79
C LYS A 267 2.90 8.94 9.51
N GLY A 268 3.83 9.69 8.93
CA GLY A 268 3.61 10.39 7.65
C GLY A 268 3.32 9.42 6.51
N THR A 269 3.96 8.27 6.50
CA THR A 269 3.75 7.20 5.52
C THR A 269 2.31 6.66 5.57
N PHE A 270 1.72 6.53 6.76
CA PHE A 270 0.35 6.02 6.93
C PHE A 270 -0.75 6.88 6.29
N MET A 271 -0.55 8.19 6.15
CA MET A 271 -1.57 9.06 5.54
C MET A 271 -1.71 8.81 4.03
N GLN A 272 -0.59 8.64 3.33
CA GLN A 272 -0.60 8.33 1.89
C GLN A 272 -1.17 6.93 1.63
N GLU A 273 -0.83 5.96 2.46
CA GLU A 273 -1.33 4.60 2.38
C GLU A 273 -2.87 4.55 2.51
N ARG A 274 -3.44 5.30 3.46
CA ARG A 274 -4.90 5.34 3.70
C ARG A 274 -5.69 5.87 2.51
N ALA A 275 -5.21 6.88 1.81
CA ALA A 275 -5.85 7.39 0.60
C ALA A 275 -5.86 6.34 -0.54
N GLY A 276 -4.78 5.56 -0.67
CA GLY A 276 -4.70 4.46 -1.63
C GLY A 276 -5.75 3.37 -1.41
N VAL A 277 -6.12 3.10 -0.14
CA VAL A 277 -7.13 2.08 0.19
C VAL A 277 -8.50 2.39 -0.43
N ALA A 278 -8.90 3.66 -0.56
CA ALA A 278 -10.18 4.00 -1.19
C ALA A 278 -10.19 3.69 -2.69
N ALA A 279 -9.09 3.89 -3.39
CA ALA A 279 -8.96 3.52 -4.80
C ALA A 279 -8.97 1.99 -4.97
N MET A 280 -8.30 1.25 -4.08
CA MET A 280 -8.33 -0.23 -4.06
C MET A 280 -9.77 -0.74 -3.85
N ALA A 281 -10.46 -0.21 -2.85
CA ALA A 281 -11.86 -0.55 -2.54
C ALA A 281 -12.79 -0.23 -3.71
N LEU A 282 -12.60 0.93 -4.38
CA LEU A 282 -13.40 1.31 -5.55
C LEU A 282 -13.27 0.27 -6.67
N GLY A 283 -12.06 -0.16 -7.01
CA GLY A 283 -11.83 -1.19 -8.01
C GLY A 283 -12.53 -2.51 -7.69
N MET A 284 -12.41 -2.98 -6.45
CA MET A 284 -13.08 -4.19 -5.98
C MET A 284 -14.61 -4.08 -6.03
N VAL A 285 -15.16 -2.96 -5.56
CA VAL A 285 -16.62 -2.69 -5.57
C VAL A 285 -17.14 -2.60 -7.00
N GLU A 286 -16.44 -1.93 -7.91
CA GLU A 286 -16.82 -1.87 -9.33
C GLU A 286 -16.88 -3.28 -9.95
N ARG A 287 -15.90 -4.13 -9.66
CA ARG A 287 -15.89 -5.50 -10.19
C ARG A 287 -16.98 -6.36 -9.59
N ALA A 288 -17.17 -6.33 -8.27
CA ALA A 288 -18.21 -7.07 -7.59
C ALA A 288 -19.61 -6.68 -8.08
N LEU A 289 -19.85 -5.37 -8.27
CA LEU A 289 -21.12 -4.86 -8.80
C LEU A 289 -21.34 -5.30 -10.25
N GLN A 290 -20.30 -5.19 -11.11
CA GLN A 290 -20.36 -5.63 -12.51
C GLN A 290 -20.77 -7.10 -12.62
N LEU A 291 -20.07 -7.98 -11.88
CA LEU A 291 -20.38 -9.43 -11.87
C LEU A 291 -21.78 -9.72 -11.34
N SER A 292 -22.20 -9.00 -10.30
CA SER A 292 -23.54 -9.16 -9.70
C SER A 292 -24.66 -8.73 -10.64
N ILE A 293 -24.48 -7.62 -11.38
CA ILE A 293 -25.46 -7.17 -12.38
C ILE A 293 -25.59 -8.20 -13.50
N GLN A 294 -24.45 -8.66 -14.04
CA GLN A 294 -24.44 -9.68 -15.08
C GLN A 294 -25.18 -10.94 -14.61
N TYR A 295 -24.79 -11.48 -13.46
CA TYR A 295 -25.40 -12.70 -12.93
C TYR A 295 -26.89 -12.52 -12.63
N ALA A 296 -27.30 -11.36 -12.10
CA ALA A 296 -28.70 -11.07 -11.79
C ALA A 296 -29.59 -11.01 -13.05
N ASN A 297 -29.03 -10.59 -14.20
CA ASN A 297 -29.72 -10.59 -15.49
C ASN A 297 -29.79 -11.97 -16.14
N ASP A 298 -28.70 -12.77 -16.01
CA ASP A 298 -28.59 -14.06 -16.69
C ASP A 298 -29.23 -15.21 -15.93
N ARG A 299 -29.22 -15.14 -14.59
CA ARG A 299 -29.73 -16.22 -13.72
C ARG A 299 -31.26 -16.21 -13.64
N VAL A 300 -31.86 -17.28 -14.11
CA VAL A 300 -33.34 -17.49 -14.04
C VAL A 300 -33.68 -18.39 -12.87
N GLN A 301 -34.62 -17.97 -12.03
CA GLN A 301 -35.26 -18.75 -10.99
C GLN A 301 -36.75 -18.36 -10.92
N PHE A 302 -37.61 -19.33 -10.59
CA PHE A 302 -39.08 -19.12 -10.57
C PHE A 302 -39.62 -18.50 -11.86
N GLY A 303 -39.03 -18.91 -13.01
CA GLY A 303 -39.48 -18.50 -14.36
C GLY A 303 -39.06 -17.11 -14.81
N ARG A 304 -38.21 -16.39 -14.06
CA ARG A 304 -37.74 -15.03 -14.40
C ARG A 304 -36.31 -14.78 -13.96
N ALA A 305 -35.65 -13.80 -14.56
CA ALA A 305 -34.34 -13.36 -14.11
C ALA A 305 -34.39 -12.88 -12.65
N ILE A 306 -33.39 -13.25 -11.83
CA ILE A 306 -33.39 -12.89 -10.40
C ILE A 306 -33.31 -11.38 -10.18
N GLY A 307 -32.75 -10.61 -11.12
CA GLY A 307 -32.72 -9.14 -11.11
C GLY A 307 -34.10 -8.48 -11.09
N GLN A 308 -35.15 -9.22 -11.42
CA GLN A 308 -36.56 -8.74 -11.30
C GLN A 308 -37.10 -8.82 -9.87
N ASN A 309 -36.37 -9.45 -8.93
CA ASN A 309 -36.80 -9.57 -7.55
C ASN A 309 -36.35 -8.35 -6.74
N GLN A 310 -37.24 -7.73 -5.99
CA GLN A 310 -36.99 -6.52 -5.20
C GLN A 310 -35.83 -6.65 -4.21
N LEU A 311 -35.65 -7.84 -3.59
CA LEU A 311 -34.52 -8.06 -2.66
C LEU A 311 -33.18 -8.10 -3.35
N ILE A 312 -33.10 -8.53 -4.61
CA ILE A 312 -31.88 -8.45 -5.43
C ILE A 312 -31.65 -6.99 -5.86
N GLN A 313 -32.69 -6.29 -6.30
CA GLN A 313 -32.62 -4.87 -6.65
C GLN A 313 -32.14 -4.00 -5.48
N LEU A 314 -32.61 -4.29 -4.25
CA LEU A 314 -32.14 -3.62 -3.03
C LEU A 314 -30.63 -3.80 -2.82
N LYS A 315 -30.11 -5.02 -3.03
CA LYS A 315 -28.68 -5.31 -2.90
C LYS A 315 -27.88 -4.53 -3.94
N LEU A 316 -28.24 -4.61 -5.22
CA LEU A 316 -27.58 -3.88 -6.31
C LEU A 316 -27.60 -2.36 -6.08
N ALA A 317 -28.74 -1.80 -5.62
CA ALA A 317 -28.85 -0.37 -5.31
C ALA A 317 -27.89 0.04 -4.17
N LYS A 318 -27.76 -0.75 -3.10
CA LYS A 318 -26.80 -0.50 -2.02
C LYS A 318 -25.36 -0.59 -2.50
N MET A 319 -25.02 -1.55 -3.37
CA MET A 319 -23.70 -1.68 -3.96
C MET A 319 -23.36 -0.45 -4.82
N GLU A 320 -24.32 0.07 -5.59
CA GLU A 320 -24.14 1.29 -6.40
C GLU A 320 -23.95 2.54 -5.52
N VAL A 321 -24.67 2.67 -4.41
CA VAL A 321 -24.46 3.75 -3.43
C VAL A 321 -23.04 3.69 -2.86
N ALA A 322 -22.54 2.50 -2.51
CA ALA A 322 -21.16 2.33 -2.03
C ALA A 322 -20.14 2.72 -3.11
N ARG A 323 -20.34 2.29 -4.36
CA ARG A 323 -19.49 2.65 -5.50
C ARG A 323 -19.43 4.18 -5.70
N THR A 324 -20.58 4.83 -5.70
CA THR A 324 -20.66 6.29 -5.87
C THR A 324 -19.94 7.03 -4.76
N ASN A 325 -20.12 6.63 -3.52
CA ASN A 325 -19.42 7.23 -2.37
C ASN A 325 -17.90 7.06 -2.47
N LEU A 326 -17.42 5.86 -2.82
CA LEU A 326 -15.99 5.60 -3.00
C LEU A 326 -15.40 6.44 -4.15
N GLN A 327 -16.10 6.54 -5.26
CA GLN A 327 -15.69 7.39 -6.39
C GLN A 327 -15.57 8.86 -5.97
N ASN A 328 -16.54 9.38 -5.22
CA ASN A 328 -16.50 10.74 -4.71
C ASN A 328 -15.32 10.95 -3.75
N MET A 329 -14.99 9.97 -2.91
CA MET A 329 -13.83 10.04 -2.02
C MET A 329 -12.52 10.10 -2.80
N VAL A 330 -12.36 9.28 -3.85
CA VAL A 330 -11.18 9.30 -4.72
C VAL A 330 -11.07 10.66 -5.42
N PHE A 331 -12.16 11.17 -5.98
CA PHE A 331 -12.16 12.48 -6.65
C PHE A 331 -11.87 13.62 -5.68
N ARG A 332 -12.45 13.60 -4.46
CA ARG A 332 -12.11 14.55 -3.41
C ARG A 332 -10.62 14.58 -3.10
N TYR A 333 -9.98 13.42 -2.98
CA TYR A 333 -8.54 13.33 -2.76
C TYR A 333 -7.74 14.00 -3.91
N ILE A 334 -8.13 13.75 -5.16
CA ILE A 334 -7.49 14.34 -6.34
C ILE A 334 -7.68 15.86 -6.33
N GLU A 335 -8.88 16.36 -6.05
CA GLU A 335 -9.19 17.79 -5.99
C GLU A 335 -8.44 18.52 -4.88
N MET A 336 -8.36 17.92 -3.67
CA MET A 336 -7.57 18.47 -2.58
C MET A 336 -6.09 18.56 -2.96
N THR A 337 -5.54 17.51 -3.61
CA THR A 337 -4.17 17.52 -4.11
C THR A 337 -3.94 18.61 -5.13
N ALA A 338 -4.86 18.78 -6.09
CA ALA A 338 -4.83 19.86 -7.08
C ALA A 338 -4.89 21.24 -6.45
N ALA A 339 -5.66 21.40 -5.37
CA ALA A 339 -5.76 22.64 -4.60
C ALA A 339 -4.54 22.90 -3.67
N GLY A 340 -3.54 22.02 -3.66
CA GLY A 340 -2.40 22.10 -2.73
C GLY A 340 -2.78 21.84 -1.27
N GLN A 341 -3.93 21.25 -1.03
CA GLN A 341 -4.42 20.90 0.30
C GLN A 341 -4.01 19.46 0.67
N GLN A 342 -3.76 19.24 1.95
CA GLN A 342 -3.49 17.91 2.49
C GLN A 342 -4.66 17.49 3.37
N MET A 343 -5.03 16.21 3.27
CA MET A 343 -5.97 15.62 4.22
C MET A 343 -5.38 15.60 5.62
N THR A 344 -6.20 15.85 6.61
CA THR A 344 -5.84 15.56 8.00
C THR A 344 -5.79 14.05 8.24
N LEU A 345 -5.16 13.65 9.33
CA LEU A 345 -5.15 12.24 9.74
C LEU A 345 -6.57 11.68 9.93
N ALA A 346 -7.47 12.48 10.48
CA ALA A 346 -8.87 12.11 10.72
C ALA A 346 -9.64 11.92 9.39
N GLU A 347 -9.46 12.84 8.44
CA GLU A 347 -10.09 12.73 7.10
C GLU A 347 -9.60 11.48 6.35
N ALA A 348 -8.28 11.23 6.32
CA ALA A 348 -7.71 10.04 5.72
C ALA A 348 -8.20 8.75 6.43
N SER A 349 -8.36 8.80 7.76
CA SER A 349 -8.91 7.69 8.55
C SER A 349 -10.38 7.42 8.24
N ALA A 350 -11.20 8.47 8.13
CA ALA A 350 -12.61 8.34 7.79
C ALA A 350 -12.81 7.74 6.40
N MET A 351 -11.98 8.18 5.44
CA MET A 351 -11.97 7.65 4.09
C MET A 351 -11.60 6.16 4.07
N LYS A 352 -10.54 5.75 4.78
CA LYS A 352 -10.10 4.35 4.88
C LYS A 352 -11.14 3.47 5.56
N LEU A 353 -11.72 3.94 6.66
CA LEU A 353 -12.72 3.19 7.43
C LEU A 353 -13.93 2.87 6.56
N TYR A 354 -14.52 3.89 5.93
CA TYR A 354 -15.66 3.70 5.03
C TYR A 354 -15.30 2.78 3.87
N ALA A 355 -14.15 3.01 3.22
CA ALA A 355 -13.72 2.24 2.07
C ALA A 355 -13.56 0.74 2.37
N ALA A 356 -12.95 0.41 3.51
CA ALA A 356 -12.74 -0.97 3.93
C ALA A 356 -14.06 -1.69 4.24
N GLN A 357 -14.97 -1.02 4.94
CA GLN A 357 -16.30 -1.57 5.27
C GLN A 357 -17.15 -1.73 4.02
N ALA A 358 -17.23 -0.71 3.16
CA ALA A 358 -18.00 -0.77 1.92
C ALA A 358 -17.52 -1.88 0.98
N ALA A 359 -16.20 -2.08 0.84
CA ALA A 359 -15.66 -3.17 0.02
C ALA A 359 -16.06 -4.54 0.57
N MET A 360 -15.99 -4.74 1.90
CA MET A 360 -16.37 -5.99 2.52
C MET A 360 -17.87 -6.27 2.38
N ASP A 361 -18.71 -5.27 2.63
CA ASP A 361 -20.17 -5.40 2.52
C ASP A 361 -20.58 -5.73 1.07
N VAL A 362 -20.05 -5.00 0.09
CA VAL A 362 -20.36 -5.22 -1.33
C VAL A 362 -19.86 -6.59 -1.80
N ALA A 363 -18.64 -6.98 -1.45
CA ALA A 363 -18.11 -8.28 -1.84
C ALA A 363 -18.90 -9.45 -1.20
N THR A 364 -19.33 -9.31 0.04
CA THR A 364 -20.19 -10.29 0.72
C THR A 364 -21.55 -10.41 0.02
N GLU A 365 -22.16 -9.28 -0.35
CA GLU A 365 -23.44 -9.29 -1.08
C GLU A 365 -23.28 -9.85 -2.50
N ALA A 366 -22.13 -9.65 -3.15
CA ALA A 366 -21.86 -10.26 -4.45
C ALA A 366 -21.85 -11.79 -4.35
N VAL A 367 -21.19 -12.37 -3.35
CA VAL A 367 -21.23 -13.83 -3.08
C VAL A 367 -22.66 -14.28 -2.85
N GLN A 368 -23.44 -13.53 -2.05
CA GLN A 368 -24.82 -13.88 -1.73
C GLN A 368 -25.74 -13.84 -2.97
N ILE A 369 -25.58 -12.86 -3.87
CA ILE A 369 -26.34 -12.77 -5.12
C ILE A 369 -26.07 -13.98 -6.02
N HIS A 370 -24.82 -14.42 -6.10
CA HIS A 370 -24.43 -15.58 -6.90
C HIS A 370 -24.86 -16.92 -6.27
N GLY A 371 -25.22 -16.95 -4.98
CA GLY A 371 -25.62 -18.17 -4.27
C GLY A 371 -24.50 -19.21 -4.26
N GLY A 372 -24.81 -20.48 -4.54
CA GLY A 372 -23.82 -21.56 -4.57
C GLY A 372 -22.68 -21.33 -5.57
N TYR A 373 -22.95 -20.71 -6.70
CA TYR A 373 -21.90 -20.32 -7.65
C TYR A 373 -20.95 -19.25 -7.09
N GLY A 374 -21.44 -18.36 -6.24
CA GLY A 374 -20.61 -17.35 -5.58
C GLY A 374 -19.60 -17.93 -4.58
N TYR A 375 -19.80 -19.19 -4.17
CA TYR A 375 -18.91 -19.92 -3.26
C TYR A 375 -17.81 -20.69 -4.01
N MET A 376 -17.86 -20.69 -5.34
CA MET A 376 -16.91 -21.37 -6.22
C MET A 376 -15.86 -20.39 -6.75
N ARG A 377 -14.59 -20.83 -6.82
CA ARG A 377 -13.44 -20.00 -7.27
C ARG A 377 -13.61 -19.44 -8.67
N GLU A 378 -14.27 -20.17 -9.56
CA GLU A 378 -14.50 -19.81 -10.95
C GLU A 378 -15.32 -18.51 -11.10
N SER A 379 -16.19 -18.20 -10.15
CA SER A 379 -17.00 -16.99 -10.18
C SER A 379 -16.25 -15.72 -9.74
N ARG A 380 -15.08 -15.85 -9.11
CA ARG A 380 -14.21 -14.77 -8.63
C ARG A 380 -14.80 -13.85 -7.55
N VAL A 381 -16.09 -13.86 -7.29
CA VAL A 381 -16.69 -13.02 -6.24
C VAL A 381 -16.26 -13.45 -4.84
N GLU A 382 -16.00 -14.75 -4.63
CA GLU A 382 -15.46 -15.26 -3.36
C GLU A 382 -14.04 -14.74 -3.10
N GLN A 383 -13.21 -14.61 -4.15
CA GLN A 383 -11.87 -14.01 -4.07
C GLN A 383 -11.96 -12.55 -3.64
N LEU A 384 -12.85 -11.76 -4.26
CA LEU A 384 -13.05 -10.35 -3.87
C LEU A 384 -13.46 -10.22 -2.40
N MET A 385 -14.29 -11.14 -1.88
CA MET A 385 -14.70 -11.13 -0.47
C MET A 385 -13.52 -11.44 0.47
N ARG A 386 -12.70 -12.45 0.14
CA ARG A 386 -11.51 -12.80 0.94
C ARG A 386 -10.48 -11.67 0.92
N ASP A 387 -10.27 -11.07 -0.25
CA ASP A 387 -9.34 -9.97 -0.45
C ASP A 387 -9.82 -8.68 0.22
N ALA A 388 -11.13 -8.39 0.24
CA ALA A 388 -11.69 -7.22 0.91
C ALA A 388 -11.41 -7.21 2.42
N LYS A 389 -11.35 -8.38 3.06
CA LYS A 389 -11.17 -8.46 4.51
C LYS A 389 -9.89 -7.81 5.01
N ILE A 390 -8.80 -7.88 4.25
CA ILE A 390 -7.53 -7.30 4.69
C ILE A 390 -7.57 -5.78 4.77
N LEU A 391 -8.45 -5.12 3.98
CA LEU A 391 -8.59 -3.66 4.04
C LEU A 391 -9.03 -3.17 5.44
N GLN A 392 -9.75 -4.00 6.20
CA GLN A 392 -10.16 -3.69 7.57
C GLN A 392 -9.05 -3.89 8.60
N ILE A 393 -7.95 -4.57 8.23
CA ILE A 393 -6.91 -5.02 9.15
C ILE A 393 -5.61 -4.23 8.98
N TYR A 394 -5.06 -4.16 7.75
CA TYR A 394 -3.77 -3.51 7.51
C TYR A 394 -3.90 -1.98 7.39
N ALA A 395 -2.79 -1.27 7.27
CA ALA A 395 -2.74 0.20 7.27
C ALA A 395 -3.44 0.84 8.50
N GLY A 396 -3.46 0.11 9.61
CA GLY A 396 -4.21 0.40 10.83
C GLY A 396 -5.65 -0.14 10.76
N THR A 397 -6.03 -0.95 11.75
CA THR A 397 -7.35 -1.59 11.80
C THR A 397 -8.49 -0.57 11.79
N ASP A 398 -9.72 -1.01 11.51
CA ASP A 398 -10.91 -0.15 11.57
C ASP A 398 -11.03 0.54 12.94
N GLU A 399 -10.71 -0.16 14.04
CA GLU A 399 -10.69 0.39 15.40
C GLU A 399 -9.66 1.52 15.54
N MET A 400 -8.47 1.37 14.92
CA MET A 400 -7.45 2.43 14.94
C MET A 400 -7.87 3.66 14.13
N GLN A 401 -8.64 3.48 13.04
CA GLN A 401 -9.24 4.60 12.31
C GLN A 401 -10.29 5.31 13.16
N ILE A 402 -11.17 4.57 13.82
CA ILE A 402 -12.20 5.12 14.72
C ILE A 402 -11.56 5.96 15.83
N ILE A 403 -10.50 5.45 16.47
CA ILE A 403 -9.76 6.18 17.51
C ILE A 403 -9.14 7.47 16.95
N ALA A 404 -8.56 7.44 15.77
CA ALA A 404 -7.95 8.61 15.14
C ALA A 404 -8.99 9.70 14.84
N ILE A 405 -10.15 9.31 14.32
CA ILE A 405 -11.28 10.22 14.04
C ILE A 405 -11.82 10.83 15.34
N ALA A 406 -12.09 9.98 16.33
CA ALA A 406 -12.66 10.43 17.60
C ALA A 406 -11.74 11.42 18.35
N ARG A 407 -10.43 11.15 18.37
CA ARG A 407 -9.44 12.05 19.00
C ARG A 407 -9.40 13.42 18.32
N ASP A 408 -9.45 13.46 16.99
CA ASP A 408 -9.48 14.73 16.25
C ASP A 408 -10.76 15.53 16.57
N LEU A 409 -11.93 14.87 16.54
CA LEU A 409 -13.21 15.51 16.87
C LEU A 409 -13.23 16.09 18.28
N LEU A 410 -12.72 15.35 19.25
CA LEU A 410 -12.69 15.79 20.65
C LEU A 410 -11.62 16.88 20.93
N SER A 411 -10.62 17.02 20.04
CA SER A 411 -9.59 18.06 20.16
C SER A 411 -9.96 19.40 19.53
N ARG A 412 -11.11 19.49 18.85
CA ARG A 412 -11.56 20.71 18.16
C ARG A 412 -12.29 21.72 19.08
N GLN A 413 -12.28 21.49 20.41
CA GLN A 413 -12.91 22.37 21.39
C GLN A 413 -12.05 23.58 21.76
#